data_b6811d95840fa171c3cc4f0e751a935b
#
_entry.id   b6811d95840fa171c3cc4f0e751a935b
#
_cell.length_a   1.000
_cell.length_b   1.000
_cell.length_c   1.000
_cell.angle_alpha   90.00
_cell.angle_beta   90.00
_cell.angle_gamma   90.00
#
_symmetry.space_group_name_H-M   'P 1'
#
loop_
_entity.id
_entity.type
_entity.pdbx_description
1 polymer ?
#
loop_
_entity_poly.entity_id
_entity_poly.type
_entity_poly.pdbx_seq_one_letter_code
_entity_poly.pdbx_strand_id
1 'polypeptide(L)'
;MSDVTTDTMMHSVTAGIAVDIAEEGFDRVSAILSGIPGGANRAVGSALARAAAAGKTVAKRAVTQEYAISSSEFSNRTKNINNIQRGSNGEVSINFGYRGSVIPLRVFDTKVDRSGRVVTRVKKSGARQALDHAFEAKMGSHYGINERQGEKRFPVKELFGPATPQMMYSNENVMDSIEAKMASTYEERIEHEITRVLNGWGV
;
A
#
# COMPACT_ATOMS: atom_id res chain seq x y z
N MET A 1 -4.75 16.61 14.20
CA MET A 1 -6.13 16.14 13.96
C MET A 1 -6.08 14.63 13.87
N SER A 2 -6.82 13.92 14.70
CA SER A 2 -6.74 12.46 14.82
C SER A 2 -7.42 11.79 13.62
N ASP A 3 -6.67 10.98 12.87
CA ASP A 3 -7.18 10.16 11.76
C ASP A 3 -7.99 8.93 12.24
N VAL A 4 -8.81 9.12 13.27
CA VAL A 4 -9.72 8.08 13.75
C VAL A 4 -11.05 8.28 13.04
N THR A 5 -11.30 7.51 12.01
CA THR A 5 -12.58 7.51 11.29
C THR A 5 -13.59 6.65 12.03
N THR A 6 -14.74 7.23 12.31
CA THR A 6 -15.85 6.59 13.05
C THR A 6 -16.96 6.11 12.12
N ASP A 7 -16.67 5.42 11.03
CA ASP A 7 -17.72 4.92 10.16
C ASP A 7 -17.87 3.39 10.23
N THR A 8 -19.13 2.95 10.36
CA THR A 8 -19.51 1.56 10.65
C THR A 8 -19.59 0.69 9.39
N MET A 9 -19.36 1.26 8.20
CA MET A 9 -19.31 0.50 6.96
C MET A 9 -17.87 0.16 6.62
N MET A 10 -17.58 -1.12 6.38
CA MET A 10 -16.32 -1.60 5.83
C MET A 10 -16.13 -1.04 4.42
N HIS A 11 -15.69 0.21 4.31
CA HIS A 11 -15.32 0.77 3.02
C HIS A 11 -13.98 0.18 2.58
N SER A 12 -13.99 -0.56 1.49
CA SER A 12 -12.74 -0.93 0.83
C SER A 12 -12.16 0.31 0.15
N VAL A 13 -10.99 0.72 0.58
CA VAL A 13 -10.24 1.81 -0.04
C VAL A 13 -9.32 1.21 -1.09
N THR A 14 -9.39 1.74 -2.30
CA THR A 14 -8.46 1.39 -3.39
C THR A 14 -7.65 2.61 -3.74
N ALA A 15 -6.35 2.43 -3.80
CA ALA A 15 -5.44 3.49 -4.15
C ALA A 15 -4.33 2.93 -5.05
N GLY A 16 -3.93 3.65 -6.07
CA GLY A 16 -2.93 3.23 -7.06
C GLY A 16 -2.00 4.36 -7.47
N ILE A 17 -0.80 3.99 -7.86
CA ILE A 17 0.19 4.85 -8.49
C ILE A 17 0.28 4.40 -9.93
N ALA A 18 0.12 5.31 -10.89
CA ALA A 18 0.49 5.07 -12.26
C ALA A 18 1.99 5.39 -12.41
N VAL A 19 2.79 4.41 -12.80
CA VAL A 19 4.18 4.63 -13.18
C VAL A 19 4.20 4.62 -14.70
N ASP A 20 4.24 5.81 -15.29
CA ASP A 20 4.39 5.99 -16.71
C ASP A 20 5.88 6.01 -17.05
N ILE A 21 6.26 5.21 -18.05
CA ILE A 21 7.59 5.30 -18.64
C ILE A 21 7.53 6.47 -19.62
N ALA A 22 8.49 7.37 -19.51
CA ALA A 22 8.62 8.43 -20.49
C ALA A 22 8.66 7.84 -21.91
N GLU A 23 7.90 8.42 -22.81
CA GLU A 23 7.76 7.99 -24.22
C GLU A 23 9.13 7.75 -24.89
N GLU A 24 10.11 8.62 -24.60
CA GLU A 24 11.49 8.48 -25.04
C GLU A 24 12.16 7.15 -24.60
N GLY A 25 11.87 6.67 -23.42
CA GLY A 25 12.41 5.40 -22.90
C GLY A 25 11.87 4.19 -23.68
N PHE A 26 10.59 4.20 -24.03
CA PHE A 26 9.96 3.15 -24.82
C PHE A 26 10.45 3.16 -26.27
N ASP A 27 10.59 4.33 -26.89
CA ASP A 27 11.08 4.50 -28.25
C ASP A 27 12.51 3.99 -28.40
N ARG A 28 13.40 4.29 -27.45
CA ARG A 28 14.76 3.74 -27.41
C ARG A 28 14.74 2.20 -27.38
N VAL A 29 13.94 1.59 -26.51
CA VAL A 29 13.84 0.12 -26.41
C VAL A 29 13.26 -0.46 -27.69
N SER A 30 12.26 0.19 -28.29
CA SER A 30 11.62 -0.22 -29.54
C SER A 30 12.59 -0.18 -30.70
N ALA A 31 13.44 0.86 -30.78
CA ALA A 31 14.48 0.95 -31.80
C ALA A 31 15.51 -0.18 -31.69
N ILE A 32 16.00 -0.46 -30.48
CA ILE A 32 16.97 -1.55 -30.21
C ILE A 32 16.38 -2.93 -30.56
N LEU A 33 15.11 -3.16 -30.28
CA LEU A 33 14.44 -4.45 -30.45
C LEU A 33 13.55 -4.52 -31.70
N SER A 34 13.70 -3.60 -32.65
CA SER A 34 12.86 -3.48 -33.86
C SER A 34 12.79 -4.75 -34.71
N GLY A 35 13.86 -5.55 -34.72
CA GLY A 35 13.91 -6.83 -35.42
C GLY A 35 13.23 -8.00 -34.71
N ILE A 36 12.70 -7.80 -33.48
CA ILE A 36 12.11 -8.86 -32.68
C ILE A 36 10.65 -8.55 -32.41
N PRO A 37 9.68 -9.25 -33.02
CA PRO A 37 8.26 -8.97 -32.84
C PRO A 37 7.86 -8.98 -31.36
N GLY A 38 7.29 -7.86 -30.87
CA GLY A 38 6.89 -7.71 -29.47
C GLY A 38 8.06 -7.66 -28.46
N GLY A 39 9.29 -7.52 -28.93
CA GLY A 39 10.49 -7.51 -28.09
C GLY A 39 10.47 -6.38 -27.06
N ALA A 40 10.17 -5.15 -27.50
CA ALA A 40 10.06 -3.98 -26.62
C ALA A 40 9.03 -4.19 -25.50
N ASN A 41 7.82 -4.64 -25.87
CA ASN A 41 6.75 -4.88 -24.88
C ASN A 41 7.11 -5.96 -23.86
N ARG A 42 7.89 -6.98 -24.26
CA ARG A 42 8.38 -8.01 -23.34
C ARG A 42 9.44 -7.45 -22.38
N ALA A 43 10.44 -6.74 -22.91
CA ALA A 43 11.50 -6.17 -22.10
C ALA A 43 10.95 -5.17 -21.07
N VAL A 44 10.16 -4.19 -21.54
CA VAL A 44 9.53 -3.17 -20.69
C VAL A 44 8.56 -3.79 -19.69
N GLY A 45 7.68 -4.70 -20.12
CA GLY A 45 6.75 -5.37 -19.23
C GLY A 45 7.44 -6.18 -18.14
N SER A 46 8.55 -6.87 -18.46
CA SER A 46 9.36 -7.60 -17.47
C SER A 46 10.05 -6.67 -16.48
N ALA A 47 10.65 -5.56 -16.96
CA ALA A 47 11.28 -4.57 -16.10
C ALA A 47 10.28 -3.93 -15.14
N LEU A 48 9.08 -3.56 -15.63
CA LEU A 48 7.99 -3.04 -14.82
C LEU A 48 7.48 -4.03 -13.77
N ALA A 49 7.35 -5.30 -14.12
CA ALA A 49 6.95 -6.32 -13.17
C ALA A 49 7.97 -6.45 -12.01
N ARG A 50 9.28 -6.32 -12.32
CA ARG A 50 10.34 -6.32 -11.31
C ARG A 50 10.29 -5.06 -10.45
N ALA A 51 10.08 -3.89 -11.05
CA ALA A 51 9.89 -2.63 -10.35
C ALA A 51 8.71 -2.69 -9.38
N ALA A 52 7.57 -3.24 -9.82
CA ALA A 52 6.40 -3.43 -8.96
C ALA A 52 6.67 -4.38 -7.77
N ALA A 53 7.42 -5.46 -8.00
CA ALA A 53 7.80 -6.37 -6.91
C ALA A 53 8.70 -5.68 -5.87
N ALA A 54 9.62 -4.83 -6.31
CA ALA A 54 10.45 -4.00 -5.44
C ALA A 54 9.61 -2.96 -4.69
N GLY A 55 8.70 -2.26 -5.38
CA GLY A 55 7.76 -1.32 -4.80
C GLY A 55 6.90 -1.94 -3.70
N LYS A 56 6.40 -3.17 -3.92
CA LYS A 56 5.64 -3.92 -2.91
C LYS A 56 6.44 -4.15 -1.62
N THR A 57 7.71 -4.46 -1.76
CA THR A 57 8.60 -4.70 -0.60
C THR A 57 8.85 -3.41 0.17
N VAL A 58 9.12 -2.32 -0.54
CA VAL A 58 9.35 -1.00 0.06
C VAL A 58 8.08 -0.44 0.68
N ALA A 59 6.93 -0.55 0.03
CA ALA A 59 5.65 -0.11 0.57
C ALA A 59 5.36 -0.72 1.95
N LYS A 60 5.53 -2.05 2.07
CA LYS A 60 5.38 -2.75 3.35
C LYS A 60 6.34 -2.22 4.41
N ARG A 61 7.61 -2.03 4.05
CA ARG A 61 8.65 -1.52 4.96
C ARG A 61 8.34 -0.08 5.39
N ALA A 62 8.07 0.81 4.45
CA ALA A 62 7.80 2.22 4.70
C ALA A 62 6.58 2.43 5.58
N VAL A 63 5.45 1.76 5.27
CA VAL A 63 4.25 1.83 6.10
C VAL A 63 4.53 1.32 7.52
N THR A 64 5.22 0.19 7.66
CA THR A 64 5.52 -0.36 9.00
C THR A 64 6.61 0.41 9.76
N GLN A 65 7.37 1.27 9.11
CA GLN A 65 8.27 2.22 9.78
C GLN A 65 7.51 3.41 10.34
N GLU A 66 6.56 3.96 9.59
CA GLU A 66 5.79 5.15 9.97
C GLU A 66 4.61 4.84 10.90
N TYR A 67 3.93 3.74 10.68
CA TYR A 67 2.73 3.37 11.40
C TYR A 67 2.97 2.23 12.38
N ALA A 68 2.23 2.25 13.48
CA ALA A 68 2.32 1.25 14.54
C ALA A 68 1.52 -0.03 14.18
N ILE A 69 1.77 -0.58 13.00
CA ILE A 69 1.20 -1.83 12.50
C ILE A 69 2.33 -2.84 12.23
N SER A 70 2.08 -4.11 12.48
CA SER A 70 3.05 -5.16 12.17
C SER A 70 3.06 -5.52 10.67
N SER A 71 4.18 -6.08 10.21
CA SER A 71 4.31 -6.55 8.83
C SER A 71 3.33 -7.67 8.46
N SER A 72 2.94 -8.50 9.43
CA SER A 72 1.93 -9.55 9.24
C SER A 72 0.53 -8.94 9.06
N GLU A 73 0.14 -8.01 9.93
CA GLU A 73 -1.14 -7.32 9.84
C GLU A 73 -1.26 -6.51 8.54
N PHE A 74 -0.18 -5.83 8.13
CA PHE A 74 -0.14 -5.19 6.80
C PHE A 74 -0.45 -6.19 5.69
N SER A 75 0.24 -7.33 5.66
CA SER A 75 0.07 -8.33 4.59
C SER A 75 -1.31 -8.99 4.61
N ASN A 76 -1.85 -9.27 5.79
CA ASN A 76 -3.14 -9.94 5.94
C ASN A 76 -4.33 -9.04 5.58
N ARG A 77 -4.17 -7.72 5.74
CA ARG A 77 -5.25 -6.74 5.53
C ARG A 77 -5.15 -5.94 4.24
N THR A 78 -4.15 -6.27 3.42
CA THR A 78 -3.84 -5.49 2.22
C THR A 78 -3.70 -6.41 1.02
N LYS A 79 -4.39 -6.09 -0.06
CA LYS A 79 -4.22 -6.74 -1.35
C LYS A 79 -3.49 -5.79 -2.29
N ASN A 80 -2.33 -6.22 -2.78
CA ASN A 80 -1.63 -5.49 -3.83
C ASN A 80 -2.32 -5.73 -5.17
N ILE A 81 -2.49 -4.65 -5.93
CA ILE A 81 -3.10 -4.65 -7.26
C ILE A 81 -2.04 -4.11 -8.21
N ASN A 82 -1.53 -5.00 -9.08
CA ASN A 82 -0.61 -4.62 -10.14
C ASN A 82 -1.25 -5.00 -11.46
N ASN A 83 -1.44 -4.01 -12.31
CA ASN A 83 -2.00 -4.21 -13.63
C ASN A 83 -1.10 -3.55 -14.68
N ILE A 84 -0.49 -4.36 -15.54
CA ILE A 84 0.28 -3.87 -16.68
C ILE A 84 -0.70 -3.59 -17.80
N GLN A 85 -0.76 -2.33 -18.21
CA GLN A 85 -1.56 -1.88 -19.33
C GLN A 85 -0.68 -1.76 -20.58
N ARG A 86 -1.26 -2.10 -21.74
CA ARG A 86 -0.64 -1.92 -23.04
C ARG A 86 -1.55 -1.04 -23.86
N GLY A 87 -1.07 0.13 -24.21
CA GLY A 87 -1.76 1.07 -25.09
C GLY A 87 -1.76 0.57 -26.53
N SER A 88 -2.71 1.09 -27.33
CA SER A 88 -2.81 0.79 -28.76
C SER A 88 -1.62 1.30 -29.58
N ASN A 89 -0.94 2.31 -29.09
CA ASN A 89 0.30 2.88 -29.64
C ASN A 89 1.58 2.12 -29.24
N GLY A 90 1.43 1.03 -28.47
CA GLY A 90 2.56 0.20 -28.01
C GLY A 90 3.11 0.60 -26.63
N GLU A 91 2.66 1.70 -26.04
CA GLU A 91 3.05 2.09 -24.68
C GLU A 91 2.74 0.98 -23.68
N VAL A 92 3.62 0.83 -22.71
CA VAL A 92 3.45 -0.11 -21.61
C VAL A 92 3.55 0.66 -20.29
N SER A 93 2.48 0.65 -19.53
CA SER A 93 2.44 1.26 -18.20
C SER A 93 2.06 0.23 -17.13
N ILE A 94 2.30 0.54 -15.88
CA ILE A 94 1.87 -0.27 -14.76
C ILE A 94 1.10 0.55 -13.75
N ASN A 95 -0.13 0.12 -13.46
CA ASN A 95 -0.87 0.61 -12.31
C ASN A 95 -0.47 -0.22 -11.09
N PHE A 96 0.31 0.39 -10.20
CA PHE A 96 0.69 -0.18 -8.94
C PHE A 96 -0.22 0.34 -7.83
N GLY A 97 -0.90 -0.54 -7.12
CA GLY A 97 -1.86 -0.10 -6.13
C GLY A 97 -2.14 -1.09 -5.01
N TYR A 98 -2.94 -0.65 -4.09
CA TYR A 98 -3.36 -1.44 -2.95
C TYR A 98 -4.85 -1.26 -2.67
N ARG A 99 -5.48 -2.36 -2.25
CA ARG A 99 -6.83 -2.38 -1.70
C ARG A 99 -6.77 -2.87 -0.27
N GLY A 100 -7.48 -2.21 0.62
CA GLY A 100 -7.62 -2.63 2.01
C GLY A 100 -8.83 -1.97 2.65
N SER A 101 -9.35 -2.58 3.71
CA SER A 101 -10.40 -2.00 4.54
C SER A 101 -9.76 -1.24 5.71
N VAL A 102 -10.54 -0.39 6.35
CA VAL A 102 -10.17 0.25 7.63
C VAL A 102 -9.76 -0.82 8.64
N ILE A 103 -8.75 -0.53 9.43
CA ILE A 103 -8.12 -1.49 10.32
C ILE A 103 -8.61 -1.26 11.75
N PRO A 104 -9.13 -2.29 12.45
CA PRO A 104 -9.54 -2.15 13.85
C PRO A 104 -8.44 -1.49 14.69
N LEU A 105 -8.80 -0.53 15.54
CA LEU A 105 -7.83 0.26 16.30
C LEU A 105 -6.96 -0.60 17.22
N ARG A 106 -7.48 -1.75 17.65
CA ARG A 106 -6.76 -2.75 18.43
C ARG A 106 -5.51 -3.30 17.74
N VAL A 107 -5.45 -3.26 16.41
CA VAL A 107 -4.32 -3.78 15.60
C VAL A 107 -3.09 -2.87 15.70
N PHE A 108 -3.31 -1.59 16.00
CA PHE A 108 -2.25 -0.63 16.23
C PHE A 108 -1.67 -0.74 17.65
N ASP A 109 -0.76 0.16 18.00
CA ASP A 109 -0.19 0.24 19.35
C ASP A 109 -1.24 0.78 20.33
N THR A 110 -2.20 -0.07 20.68
CA THR A 110 -3.34 0.22 21.53
C THR A 110 -3.30 -0.65 22.78
N LYS A 111 -3.53 -0.05 23.94
CA LYS A 111 -3.57 -0.74 25.23
C LYS A 111 -4.47 -0.03 26.22
N VAL A 112 -4.85 -0.71 27.27
CA VAL A 112 -5.49 -0.11 28.44
C VAL A 112 -4.40 0.33 29.43
N ASP A 113 -4.42 1.60 29.84
CA ASP A 113 -3.48 2.13 30.83
C ASP A 113 -3.85 1.69 32.27
N ARG A 114 -3.00 2.08 33.24
CA ARG A 114 -3.24 1.72 34.65
C ARG A 114 -4.48 2.35 35.25
N SER A 115 -5.02 3.40 34.65
CA SER A 115 -6.26 4.06 35.06
C SER A 115 -7.50 3.47 34.38
N GLY A 116 -7.36 2.44 33.56
CA GLY A 116 -8.46 1.78 32.84
C GLY A 116 -8.84 2.49 31.55
N ARG A 117 -8.10 3.52 31.09
CA ARG A 117 -8.38 4.23 29.83
C ARG A 117 -7.68 3.56 28.66
N VAL A 118 -8.35 3.52 27.53
CA VAL A 118 -7.75 3.09 26.26
C VAL A 118 -6.82 4.18 25.76
N VAL A 119 -5.56 3.82 25.52
CA VAL A 119 -4.55 4.69 24.91
C VAL A 119 -4.07 4.05 23.62
N THR A 120 -3.96 4.85 22.57
CA THR A 120 -3.59 4.36 21.23
C THR A 120 -2.55 5.25 20.55
N ARG A 121 -1.79 4.65 19.67
CA ARG A 121 -0.86 5.33 18.78
C ARG A 121 -0.92 4.67 17.40
N VAL A 122 -1.37 5.43 16.40
CA VAL A 122 -1.45 5.00 15.00
C VAL A 122 -0.14 5.28 14.28
N LYS A 123 0.39 6.52 14.37
CA LYS A 123 1.71 6.90 13.82
C LYS A 123 2.78 6.73 14.89
N LYS A 124 3.92 6.13 14.55
CA LYS A 124 5.03 5.90 15.50
C LYS A 124 5.69 7.18 15.98
N SER A 125 5.66 8.23 15.16
CA SER A 125 6.20 9.55 15.51
C SER A 125 5.41 10.28 16.59
N GLY A 126 4.13 9.90 16.83
CA GLY A 126 3.27 10.51 17.84
C GLY A 126 3.35 9.85 19.22
N ALA A 127 2.93 10.59 20.25
CA ALA A 127 2.68 10.01 21.58
C ALA A 127 1.38 9.18 21.54
N ARG A 128 1.25 8.23 22.50
CA ARG A 128 -0.05 7.57 22.71
C ARG A 128 -1.07 8.57 23.22
N GLN A 129 -2.22 8.60 22.62
CA GLN A 129 -3.33 9.46 23.01
C GLN A 129 -4.38 8.64 23.74
N ALA A 130 -4.91 9.18 24.83
CA ALA A 130 -6.04 8.60 25.52
C ALA A 130 -7.31 8.87 24.73
N LEU A 131 -8.16 7.86 24.63
CA LEU A 131 -9.47 7.95 23.99
C LEU A 131 -10.52 8.03 25.10
N ASP A 132 -11.18 9.17 25.15
CA ASP A 132 -12.29 9.35 26.10
C ASP A 132 -13.47 8.46 25.65
N HIS A 133 -14.14 7.84 26.64
CA HIS A 133 -15.28 6.95 26.42
C HIS A 133 -15.00 5.63 25.65
N ALA A 134 -13.74 5.37 25.26
CA ALA A 134 -13.36 4.12 24.64
C ALA A 134 -13.09 3.01 25.69
N PHE A 135 -13.47 1.81 25.33
CA PHE A 135 -13.25 0.63 26.18
C PHE A 135 -12.98 -0.60 25.32
N GLU A 136 -12.26 -1.54 25.90
CA GLU A 136 -11.98 -2.82 25.27
C GLU A 136 -13.08 -3.81 25.62
N ALA A 137 -13.70 -4.44 24.64
CA ALA A 137 -14.75 -5.42 24.86
C ALA A 137 -14.79 -6.51 23.79
N LYS A 138 -15.27 -7.68 24.24
CA LYS A 138 -15.61 -8.79 23.37
C LYS A 138 -17.11 -8.73 23.07
N MET A 139 -17.46 -8.62 21.78
CA MET A 139 -18.84 -8.66 21.30
C MET A 139 -19.03 -9.88 20.41
N GLY A 140 -19.75 -10.88 20.92
CA GLY A 140 -19.84 -12.17 20.27
C GLY A 140 -18.46 -12.86 20.20
N SER A 141 -18.01 -13.19 19.00
CA SER A 141 -16.66 -13.76 18.75
C SER A 141 -15.59 -12.67 18.51
N HIS A 142 -15.99 -11.41 18.30
CA HIS A 142 -15.10 -10.32 17.97
C HIS A 142 -14.64 -9.55 19.21
N TYR A 143 -13.36 -9.20 19.26
CA TYR A 143 -12.72 -8.44 20.31
C TYR A 143 -12.16 -7.15 19.75
N GLY A 144 -12.66 -6.01 20.20
CA GLY A 144 -12.35 -4.71 19.64
C GLY A 144 -12.28 -3.59 20.67
N ILE A 145 -11.86 -2.42 20.19
CA ILE A 145 -11.94 -1.16 20.94
C ILE A 145 -13.23 -0.49 20.51
N ASN A 146 -14.09 -0.21 21.47
CA ASN A 146 -15.43 0.30 21.25
C ASN A 146 -15.63 1.63 21.97
N GLU A 147 -16.54 2.44 21.47
CA GLU A 147 -16.97 3.70 22.07
C GLU A 147 -18.48 3.70 22.23
N ARG A 148 -18.97 4.30 23.31
CA ARG A 148 -20.42 4.50 23.53
C ARG A 148 -20.87 5.72 22.75
N GLN A 149 -21.98 5.59 22.02
CA GLN A 149 -22.55 6.70 21.25
C GLN A 149 -23.44 7.64 22.10
N GLY A 150 -23.49 7.44 23.40
CA GLY A 150 -24.25 8.24 24.33
C GLY A 150 -24.09 7.74 25.75
N GLU A 151 -24.90 8.26 26.68
CA GLU A 151 -24.88 7.89 28.11
C GLU A 151 -25.38 6.47 28.38
N LYS A 152 -26.18 5.92 27.48
CA LYS A 152 -26.74 4.57 27.61
C LYS A 152 -25.68 3.51 27.32
N ARG A 153 -25.90 2.29 27.86
CA ARG A 153 -25.02 1.13 27.61
C ARG A 153 -24.89 0.81 26.11
N PHE A 154 -25.94 1.01 25.33
CA PHE A 154 -25.99 0.83 23.87
C PHE A 154 -26.65 2.04 23.23
N PRO A 155 -26.35 2.36 21.94
CA PRO A 155 -25.46 1.62 21.04
C PRO A 155 -23.97 1.88 21.32
N VAL A 156 -23.14 0.93 20.89
CA VAL A 156 -21.69 1.05 20.89
C VAL A 156 -21.17 0.92 19.47
N LYS A 157 -20.05 1.56 19.20
CA LYS A 157 -19.39 1.57 17.90
C LYS A 157 -17.93 1.13 18.03
N GLU A 158 -17.47 0.24 17.17
CA GLU A 158 -16.06 -0.12 17.12
C GLU A 158 -15.24 1.01 16.50
N LEU A 159 -14.06 1.24 17.04
CA LEU A 159 -13.11 2.23 16.56
C LEU A 159 -12.09 1.61 15.60
N PHE A 160 -11.87 2.30 14.50
CA PHE A 160 -10.95 1.91 13.45
C PHE A 160 -9.89 2.98 13.22
N GLY A 161 -8.73 2.54 12.82
CA GLY A 161 -7.69 3.39 12.24
C GLY A 161 -7.73 3.35 10.71
N PRO A 162 -6.77 4.00 10.06
CA PRO A 162 -6.73 4.10 8.60
C PRO A 162 -6.55 2.75 7.93
N ALA A 163 -7.07 2.63 6.71
CA ALA A 163 -6.74 1.53 5.81
C ALA A 163 -5.31 1.66 5.28
N THR A 164 -4.69 0.53 4.89
CA THR A 164 -3.32 0.56 4.34
C THR A 164 -3.15 1.52 3.14
N PRO A 165 -4.10 1.57 2.17
CA PRO A 165 -4.00 2.55 1.10
C PRO A 165 -3.99 4.00 1.62
N GLN A 166 -4.80 4.32 2.62
CA GLN A 166 -4.81 5.65 3.24
C GLN A 166 -3.47 5.97 3.92
N MET A 167 -2.84 5.00 4.61
CA MET A 167 -1.53 5.17 5.23
C MET A 167 -0.45 5.53 4.22
N MET A 168 -0.50 4.97 3.01
CA MET A 168 0.46 5.27 1.95
C MET A 168 0.22 6.67 1.38
N TYR A 169 -1.02 6.98 0.99
CA TYR A 169 -1.33 8.23 0.32
C TYR A 169 -1.29 9.47 1.21
N SER A 170 -1.57 9.33 2.49
CA SER A 170 -1.48 10.44 3.44
C SER A 170 -0.07 10.70 3.97
N ASN A 171 0.93 10.01 3.43
CA ASN A 171 2.32 10.16 3.83
C ASN A 171 3.24 10.22 2.60
N GLU A 172 3.67 11.42 2.25
CA GLU A 172 4.56 11.70 1.11
C GLU A 172 5.85 10.87 1.18
N ASN A 173 6.48 10.74 2.35
CA ASN A 173 7.70 9.96 2.50
C ASN A 173 7.52 8.48 2.12
N VAL A 174 6.33 7.92 2.39
CA VAL A 174 6.01 6.55 2.00
C VAL A 174 5.88 6.45 0.48
N MET A 175 5.17 7.41 -0.13
CA MET A 175 4.97 7.46 -1.58
C MET A 175 6.29 7.65 -2.30
N ASP A 176 7.08 8.66 -1.94
CA ASP A 176 8.40 8.95 -2.52
C ASP A 176 9.34 7.75 -2.46
N SER A 177 9.33 7.04 -1.32
CA SER A 177 10.15 5.82 -1.15
C SER A 177 9.74 4.70 -2.11
N ILE A 178 8.45 4.57 -2.38
CA ILE A 178 7.91 3.56 -3.32
C ILE A 178 8.29 3.94 -4.75
N GLU A 179 8.01 5.17 -5.15
CA GLU A 179 8.26 5.68 -6.50
C GLU A 179 9.75 5.66 -6.84
N ALA A 180 10.60 6.19 -5.96
CA ALA A 180 12.05 6.18 -6.15
C ALA A 180 12.61 4.76 -6.31
N LYS A 181 12.11 3.79 -5.50
CA LYS A 181 12.55 2.40 -5.63
C LYS A 181 12.03 1.73 -6.89
N MET A 182 10.80 2.03 -7.30
CA MET A 182 10.28 1.49 -8.55
C MET A 182 11.05 2.03 -9.74
N ALA A 183 11.31 3.34 -9.80
CA ALA A 183 12.08 3.97 -10.85
C ALA A 183 13.51 3.40 -10.95
N SER A 184 14.25 3.40 -9.83
CA SER A 184 15.62 2.85 -9.84
C SER A 184 15.66 1.37 -10.22
N THR A 185 14.69 0.57 -9.78
CA THR A 185 14.65 -0.85 -10.16
C THR A 185 14.32 -1.02 -11.64
N TYR A 186 13.45 -0.17 -12.19
CA TYR A 186 13.16 -0.19 -13.63
C TYR A 186 14.42 0.12 -14.45
N GLU A 187 15.14 1.19 -14.12
CA GLU A 187 16.38 1.59 -14.79
C GLU A 187 17.44 0.49 -14.75
N GLU A 188 17.66 -0.12 -13.58
CA GLU A 188 18.60 -1.24 -13.43
C GLU A 188 18.21 -2.47 -14.27
N ARG A 189 16.90 -2.71 -14.44
CA ARG A 189 16.39 -3.92 -15.07
C ARG A 189 16.19 -3.83 -16.56
N ILE A 190 15.89 -2.65 -17.09
CA ILE A 190 15.56 -2.51 -18.51
C ILE A 190 16.69 -2.98 -19.43
N GLU A 191 17.95 -2.61 -19.14
CA GLU A 191 19.10 -3.03 -19.92
C GLU A 191 19.31 -4.56 -19.88
N HIS A 192 19.06 -5.15 -18.71
CA HIS A 192 19.14 -6.61 -18.56
C HIS A 192 18.04 -7.33 -19.37
N GLU A 193 16.81 -6.81 -19.34
CA GLU A 193 15.70 -7.41 -20.09
C GLU A 193 15.86 -7.22 -21.61
N ILE A 194 16.42 -6.08 -22.08
CA ILE A 194 16.81 -5.89 -23.49
C ILE A 194 17.81 -6.97 -23.92
N THR A 195 18.88 -7.13 -23.16
CA THR A 195 19.92 -8.15 -23.43
C THR A 195 19.32 -9.57 -23.46
N ARG A 196 18.43 -9.85 -22.54
CA ARG A 196 17.71 -11.14 -22.47
C ARG A 196 16.86 -11.42 -23.68
N VAL A 197 16.13 -10.40 -24.19
CA VAL A 197 15.31 -10.53 -25.40
C VAL A 197 16.19 -10.71 -26.64
N LEU A 198 17.29 -9.95 -26.75
CA LEU A 198 18.26 -10.11 -27.86
C LEU A 198 18.86 -11.52 -27.93
N ASN A 199 19.14 -12.12 -26.78
CA ASN A 199 19.66 -13.48 -26.70
C ASN A 199 18.61 -14.58 -26.90
N GLY A 200 17.36 -14.23 -27.22
CA GLY A 200 16.26 -15.16 -27.40
C GLY A 200 15.76 -15.82 -26.10
N TRP A 201 16.17 -15.32 -24.94
CA TRP A 201 15.73 -15.84 -23.65
C TRP A 201 14.41 -15.16 -23.24
N GLY A 202 13.37 -15.96 -23.11
CA GLY A 202 12.02 -15.47 -22.74
C GLY A 202 11.01 -15.51 -23.87
N VAL A 203 11.25 -16.36 -24.86
CA VAL A 203 10.27 -16.75 -25.89
C VAL A 203 9.34 -17.81 -25.34
#